data_433cd26bfb328f6ad646ed42ae837af0
#
_entry.id   433cd26bfb328f6ad646ed42ae837af0
#
_cell.length_a   1.000
_cell.length_b   1.000
_cell.length_c   1.000
_cell.angle_alpha   90.00
_cell.angle_beta   90.00
_cell.angle_gamma   90.00
#
_symmetry.space_group_name_H-M   'P 1'
#
loop_
_entity.id
_entity.type
_entity.pdbx_description
1 polymer ?
#
loop_
_entity_poly.entity_id
_entity_poly.type
_entity_poly.pdbx_seq_one_letter_code
_entity_poly.pdbx_strand_id
1 'polypeptide(L)'
;MKTYTLIATAPMGIEAVVAKEVKDLGYECTVDNGKVIFKGDALAICRANLWLRTADRIKVQVAEFSAKTFDELFERTKAIDWAAFLPKNSTFPVIGKSVKSQLASVPDCQRIVKKAIAQKLKSSYNIQSDWLEETGPEYKIEIALLKDKAVLTLDTSGVGLHKRGYRVDQGGAPIKETLAAALVLLTNWTPDRPFVDPFCGSGTIAIEAAMIGQNIAPGFNREFASESWEWIGEDVWNKARVEVEEKANYDQPLRIIASDIDHRMVDIAKMNAEEAGLSELIEFKQMQVKDFQTKEEYGVIVGNPPYGERLSDKPAVEKMYQGMGEAFKNLDTWSIYILTSHEKFEEFFGRKATKKRKLFNGFIKTDYYQYWGKRPPRKQTTES
;
A
#
# COMPACT_ATOMS: atom_id res chain seq x y z
N MET A 1 14.55 1.83 25.49
CA MET A 1 13.22 1.93 24.82
C MET A 1 12.69 0.52 24.58
N LYS A 2 11.38 0.31 24.71
CA LYS A 2 10.74 -0.98 24.43
C LYS A 2 10.75 -1.23 22.93
N THR A 3 11.19 -2.42 22.51
CA THR A 3 11.23 -2.82 21.10
C THR A 3 10.10 -3.81 20.81
N TYR A 4 9.43 -3.62 19.72
CA TYR A 4 8.31 -4.43 19.24
C TYR A 4 8.68 -5.17 17.96
N THR A 5 8.08 -6.32 17.74
CA THR A 5 8.07 -6.97 16.42
C THR A 5 6.92 -6.39 15.62
N LEU A 6 7.24 -5.75 14.50
CA LEU A 6 6.30 -5.08 13.60
C LEU A 6 6.10 -5.89 12.33
N ILE A 7 4.88 -5.89 11.84
CA ILE A 7 4.49 -6.58 10.60
C ILE A 7 3.84 -5.58 9.67
N ALA A 8 4.50 -5.28 8.56
CA ALA A 8 3.89 -4.58 7.44
C ALA A 8 3.25 -5.62 6.50
N THR A 9 1.93 -5.64 6.39
CA THR A 9 1.25 -6.55 5.47
C THR A 9 1.36 -6.02 4.04
N ALA A 10 1.65 -6.89 3.09
CA ALA A 10 1.89 -6.53 1.70
C ALA A 10 1.03 -7.37 0.76
N PRO A 11 0.49 -6.80 -0.32
CA PRO A 11 -0.06 -7.59 -1.41
C PRO A 11 1.00 -8.51 -2.01
N MET A 12 0.55 -9.68 -2.49
CA MET A 12 1.43 -10.65 -3.12
C MET A 12 2.15 -10.05 -4.34
N GLY A 13 3.47 -10.22 -4.39
CA GLY A 13 4.34 -9.76 -5.49
C GLY A 13 5.01 -8.41 -5.23
N ILE A 14 4.59 -7.65 -4.21
CA ILE A 14 5.22 -6.37 -3.85
C ILE A 14 5.92 -6.37 -2.49
N GLU A 15 6.04 -7.51 -1.84
CA GLU A 15 6.71 -7.65 -0.53
C GLU A 15 8.15 -7.08 -0.56
N ALA A 16 8.88 -7.28 -1.65
CA ALA A 16 10.23 -6.74 -1.81
C ALA A 16 10.25 -5.20 -1.92
N VAL A 17 9.17 -4.58 -2.42
CA VAL A 17 9.03 -3.11 -2.45
C VAL A 17 8.80 -2.59 -1.03
N VAL A 18 7.88 -3.21 -0.27
CA VAL A 18 7.67 -2.87 1.14
C VAL A 18 8.95 -3.05 1.96
N ALA A 19 9.72 -4.14 1.71
CA ALA A 19 10.98 -4.36 2.41
C ALA A 19 12.03 -3.28 2.10
N LYS A 20 12.06 -2.79 0.85
CA LYS A 20 12.93 -1.67 0.49
C LYS A 20 12.51 -0.40 1.26
N GLU A 21 11.22 -0.08 1.29
CA GLU A 21 10.71 1.08 2.04
C GLU A 21 11.05 1.00 3.54
N VAL A 22 10.92 -0.20 4.16
CA VAL A 22 11.30 -0.43 5.57
C VAL A 22 12.78 -0.18 5.79
N LYS A 23 13.65 -0.63 4.87
CA LYS A 23 15.10 -0.38 4.94
C LYS A 23 15.44 1.09 4.72
N ASP A 24 14.75 1.77 3.81
CA ASP A 24 14.91 3.20 3.58
C ASP A 24 14.54 4.03 4.82
N LEU A 25 13.65 3.51 5.70
CA LEU A 25 13.36 4.07 7.01
C LEU A 25 14.43 3.74 8.08
N GLY A 26 15.43 2.94 7.76
CA GLY A 26 16.53 2.57 8.65
C GLY A 26 16.30 1.30 9.49
N TYR A 27 15.34 0.46 9.12
CA TYR A 27 15.04 -0.78 9.85
C TYR A 27 15.46 -2.02 9.05
N GLU A 28 16.19 -2.93 9.69
CA GLU A 28 16.43 -4.26 9.14
C GLU A 28 15.15 -5.09 9.16
N CYS A 29 14.90 -5.86 8.10
CA CYS A 29 13.67 -6.62 7.95
C CYS A 29 13.87 -7.98 7.30
N THR A 30 12.91 -8.87 7.53
CA THR A 30 12.76 -10.16 6.84
C THR A 30 11.48 -10.16 6.03
N VAL A 31 11.54 -10.79 4.85
CA VAL A 31 10.39 -10.92 3.93
C VAL A 31 9.79 -12.30 4.08
N ASP A 32 8.47 -12.35 4.21
CA ASP A 32 7.67 -13.58 4.17
C ASP A 32 6.48 -13.36 3.24
N ASN A 33 5.75 -14.42 2.90
CA ASN A 33 4.59 -14.34 2.01
C ASN A 33 3.52 -13.38 2.57
N GLY A 34 3.26 -12.31 1.84
CA GLY A 34 2.26 -11.30 2.18
C GLY A 34 2.61 -10.39 3.35
N LYS A 35 3.87 -10.39 3.81
CA LYS A 35 4.30 -9.53 4.93
C LYS A 35 5.81 -9.29 4.95
N VAL A 36 6.16 -8.17 5.59
CA VAL A 36 7.55 -7.82 5.94
C VAL A 36 7.61 -7.63 7.45
N ILE A 37 8.57 -8.29 8.11
CA ILE A 37 8.73 -8.30 9.55
C ILE A 37 10.00 -7.55 9.92
N PHE A 38 9.90 -6.62 10.87
CA PHE A 38 11.03 -5.83 11.35
C PHE A 38 10.88 -5.52 12.84
N LYS A 39 11.94 -5.03 13.47
CA LYS A 39 11.93 -4.60 14.86
C LYS A 39 12.04 -3.09 14.95
N GLY A 40 11.30 -2.50 15.88
CA GLY A 40 11.35 -1.07 16.13
C GLY A 40 10.64 -0.69 17.42
N ASP A 41 10.82 0.56 17.82
CA ASP A 41 10.16 1.16 18.98
C ASP A 41 8.79 1.79 18.62
N ALA A 42 8.22 2.56 19.51
CA ALA A 42 6.96 3.29 19.25
C ALA A 42 7.09 4.26 18.05
N LEU A 43 8.24 4.91 17.89
CA LEU A 43 8.48 5.81 16.75
C LEU A 43 8.50 5.05 15.42
N ALA A 44 9.01 3.82 15.40
CA ALA A 44 8.97 2.97 14.21
C ALA A 44 7.53 2.63 13.77
N ILE A 45 6.59 2.47 14.73
CA ILE A 45 5.16 2.27 14.42
C ILE A 45 4.60 3.49 13.70
N CYS A 46 4.85 4.69 14.24
CA CYS A 46 4.38 5.94 13.67
C CYS A 46 4.97 6.17 12.26
N ARG A 47 6.29 6.05 12.12
CA ARG A 47 6.99 6.18 10.83
C ARG A 47 6.48 5.19 9.79
N ALA A 48 6.30 3.92 10.16
CA ALA A 48 5.81 2.91 9.24
C ALA A 48 4.39 3.22 8.72
N ASN A 49 3.49 3.66 9.58
CA ASN A 49 2.14 4.08 9.18
C ASN A 49 2.15 5.31 8.27
N LEU A 50 3.01 6.29 8.55
CA LEU A 50 3.10 7.52 7.77
C LEU A 50 3.78 7.31 6.41
N TRP A 51 4.87 6.53 6.35
CA TRP A 51 5.75 6.47 5.20
C TRP A 51 5.58 5.28 4.28
N LEU A 52 5.12 4.10 4.76
CA LEU A 52 5.03 2.92 3.89
C LEU A 52 3.91 3.08 2.86
N ARG A 53 4.30 3.33 1.62
CA ARG A 53 3.39 3.59 0.49
C ARG A 53 2.70 2.34 -0.01
N THR A 54 3.41 1.20 0.09
CA THR A 54 2.99 -0.05 -0.56
C THR A 54 2.50 -1.11 0.41
N ALA A 55 2.60 -0.87 1.72
CA ALA A 55 2.01 -1.74 2.74
C ALA A 55 0.50 -1.50 2.88
N ASP A 56 -0.25 -2.56 3.19
CA ASP A 56 -1.69 -2.45 3.45
C ASP A 56 -2.01 -2.04 4.89
N ARG A 57 -1.22 -2.52 5.87
CA ARG A 57 -1.38 -2.27 7.32
C ARG A 57 -0.07 -2.48 8.06
N ILE A 58 0.05 -1.78 9.18
CA ILE A 58 1.12 -1.98 10.14
C ILE A 58 0.53 -2.61 11.39
N LYS A 59 1.13 -3.72 11.85
CA LYS A 59 0.67 -4.45 13.03
C LYS A 59 1.81 -4.67 14.01
N VAL A 60 1.48 -4.66 15.30
CA VAL A 60 2.38 -5.09 16.36
C VAL A 60 2.09 -6.55 16.67
N GLN A 61 3.09 -7.41 16.56
CA GLN A 61 2.99 -8.80 16.99
C GLN A 61 3.07 -8.87 18.52
N VAL A 62 1.97 -9.31 19.14
CA VAL A 62 1.87 -9.44 20.61
C VAL A 62 2.43 -10.77 21.05
N ALA A 63 2.06 -11.85 20.36
CA ALA A 63 2.51 -13.20 20.65
C ALA A 63 2.47 -14.13 19.44
N GLU A 64 3.26 -15.18 19.52
CA GLU A 64 3.27 -16.30 18.57
C GLU A 64 3.43 -17.60 19.34
N PHE A 65 2.55 -18.58 19.11
CA PHE A 65 2.57 -19.89 19.77
C PHE A 65 1.83 -20.96 18.97
N SER A 66 2.06 -22.22 19.28
CA SER A 66 1.29 -23.33 18.70
C SER A 66 -0.02 -23.52 19.46
N ALA A 67 -1.13 -23.76 18.73
CA ALA A 67 -2.42 -24.10 19.31
C ALA A 67 -3.17 -25.05 18.36
N LYS A 68 -3.47 -26.25 18.85
CA LYS A 68 -4.20 -27.30 18.14
C LYS A 68 -5.63 -27.50 18.68
N THR A 69 -5.86 -27.05 19.91
CA THR A 69 -7.15 -27.09 20.58
C THR A 69 -7.61 -25.72 21.04
N PHE A 70 -8.92 -25.55 21.24
CA PHE A 70 -9.46 -24.30 21.79
C PHE A 70 -8.97 -24.01 23.20
N ASP A 71 -8.70 -25.03 24.02
CA ASP A 71 -8.16 -24.87 25.36
C ASP A 71 -6.72 -24.34 25.31
N GLU A 72 -5.89 -24.90 24.42
CA GLU A 72 -4.53 -24.36 24.20
C GLU A 72 -4.57 -22.91 23.72
N LEU A 73 -5.46 -22.58 22.75
CA LEU A 73 -5.63 -21.22 22.25
C LEU A 73 -6.05 -20.28 23.39
N PHE A 74 -6.99 -20.69 24.23
CA PHE A 74 -7.48 -19.91 25.36
C PHE A 74 -6.39 -19.66 26.39
N GLU A 75 -5.74 -20.71 26.91
CA GLU A 75 -4.76 -20.59 27.98
C GLU A 75 -3.50 -19.82 27.52
N ARG A 76 -3.01 -20.07 26.32
CA ARG A 76 -1.88 -19.32 25.74
C ARG A 76 -2.20 -17.85 25.54
N THR A 77 -3.40 -17.53 25.07
CA THR A 77 -3.86 -16.13 24.90
C THR A 77 -4.01 -15.44 26.25
N LYS A 78 -4.59 -16.10 27.26
CA LYS A 78 -4.78 -15.59 28.62
C LYS A 78 -3.47 -15.34 29.36
N ALA A 79 -2.43 -16.11 29.07
CA ALA A 79 -1.12 -15.96 29.68
C ALA A 79 -0.37 -14.67 29.26
N ILE A 80 -0.80 -14.01 28.19
CA ILE A 80 -0.20 -12.77 27.70
C ILE A 80 -0.54 -11.61 28.65
N ASP A 81 0.42 -10.71 28.85
CA ASP A 81 0.20 -9.47 29.62
C ASP A 81 -0.53 -8.42 28.77
N TRP A 82 -1.83 -8.60 28.63
CA TRP A 82 -2.68 -7.71 27.84
C TRP A 82 -2.80 -6.31 28.44
N ALA A 83 -2.65 -6.15 29.75
CA ALA A 83 -2.71 -4.85 30.40
C ALA A 83 -1.54 -3.93 30.00
N ALA A 84 -0.44 -4.50 29.49
CA ALA A 84 0.66 -3.72 28.92
C ALA A 84 0.31 -3.03 27.58
N PHE A 85 -0.78 -3.42 26.95
CA PHE A 85 -1.24 -2.88 25.66
C PHE A 85 -2.65 -2.26 25.72
N LEU A 86 -3.55 -2.86 26.49
CA LEU A 86 -4.96 -2.54 26.52
C LEU A 86 -5.33 -1.84 27.81
N PRO A 87 -5.67 -0.52 27.79
CA PRO A 87 -6.26 0.18 28.92
C PRO A 87 -7.55 -0.49 29.41
N LYS A 88 -7.93 -0.18 30.66
CA LYS A 88 -9.09 -0.78 31.32
C LYS A 88 -10.39 -0.71 30.53
N ASN A 89 -10.63 0.39 29.84
CA ASN A 89 -11.83 0.70 29.06
C ASN A 89 -11.67 0.51 27.55
N SER A 90 -10.58 -0.09 27.08
CA SER A 90 -10.32 -0.26 25.64
C SER A 90 -11.42 -1.06 24.95
N THR A 91 -11.77 -0.64 23.74
CA THR A 91 -12.58 -1.41 22.79
C THR A 91 -11.65 -2.34 22.00
N PHE A 92 -11.87 -3.66 22.03
CA PHE A 92 -10.96 -4.61 21.37
C PHE A 92 -11.70 -5.66 20.54
N PRO A 93 -12.16 -5.31 19.35
CA PRO A 93 -12.71 -6.26 18.40
C PRO A 93 -11.65 -7.28 17.98
N VAL A 94 -12.05 -8.55 17.91
CA VAL A 94 -11.17 -9.65 17.47
C VAL A 94 -11.62 -10.13 16.11
N ILE A 95 -10.73 -10.03 15.13
CA ILE A 95 -10.89 -10.62 13.80
C ILE A 95 -9.95 -11.82 13.65
N GLY A 96 -10.20 -12.69 12.67
CA GLY A 96 -9.38 -13.88 12.54
C GLY A 96 -9.30 -14.42 11.13
N LYS A 97 -8.30 -15.28 10.96
CA LYS A 97 -8.14 -16.14 9.79
C LYS A 97 -7.50 -17.45 10.21
N SER A 98 -7.86 -18.53 9.53
CA SER A 98 -7.27 -19.86 9.77
C SER A 98 -7.01 -20.56 8.43
N VAL A 99 -5.78 -21.01 8.23
CA VAL A 99 -5.35 -21.70 7.01
C VAL A 99 -4.56 -22.95 7.39
N LYS A 100 -4.98 -24.11 6.88
CA LYS A 100 -4.32 -25.40 7.10
C LYS A 100 -4.03 -25.69 8.58
N SER A 101 -4.99 -25.38 9.47
CA SER A 101 -4.89 -25.55 10.92
C SER A 101 -6.06 -26.41 11.42
N GLN A 102 -5.85 -27.12 12.54
CA GLN A 102 -6.88 -27.92 13.20
C GLN A 102 -8.03 -27.04 13.69
N LEU A 103 -7.73 -25.87 14.20
CA LEU A 103 -8.73 -24.86 14.58
C LEU A 103 -9.24 -24.13 13.32
N ALA A 104 -10.17 -24.75 12.60
CA ALA A 104 -10.70 -24.24 11.32
C ALA A 104 -11.82 -23.22 11.48
N SER A 105 -12.60 -23.28 12.59
CA SER A 105 -13.70 -22.32 12.84
C SER A 105 -13.17 -20.96 13.26
N VAL A 106 -13.10 -20.03 12.31
CA VAL A 106 -12.66 -18.66 12.56
C VAL A 106 -13.51 -17.93 13.61
N PRO A 107 -14.88 -18.00 13.56
CA PRO A 107 -15.72 -17.38 14.58
C PRO A 107 -15.46 -17.91 16.00
N ASP A 108 -15.20 -19.23 16.14
CA ASP A 108 -14.88 -19.80 17.44
C ASP A 108 -13.51 -19.35 17.95
N CYS A 109 -12.50 -19.31 17.08
CA CYS A 109 -11.19 -18.76 17.43
C CYS A 109 -11.29 -17.31 17.92
N GLN A 110 -12.05 -16.47 17.21
CA GLN A 110 -12.27 -15.06 17.61
C GLN A 110 -12.94 -14.97 18.99
N ARG A 111 -13.99 -15.75 19.24
CA ARG A 111 -14.72 -15.79 20.51
C ARG A 111 -13.84 -16.26 21.65
N ILE A 112 -13.05 -17.31 21.45
CA ILE A 112 -12.13 -17.86 22.44
C ILE A 112 -11.04 -16.83 22.79
N VAL A 113 -10.43 -16.20 21.79
CA VAL A 113 -9.42 -15.16 22.00
C VAL A 113 -10.02 -13.96 22.75
N LYS A 114 -11.19 -13.46 22.33
CA LYS A 114 -11.90 -12.37 23.03
C LYS A 114 -12.16 -12.71 24.49
N LYS A 115 -12.65 -13.91 24.77
CA LYS A 115 -12.92 -14.39 26.14
C LYS A 115 -11.65 -14.47 26.99
N ALA A 116 -10.56 -15.00 26.42
CA ALA A 116 -9.28 -15.12 27.14
C ALA A 116 -8.71 -13.75 27.51
N ILE A 117 -8.74 -12.80 26.58
CA ILE A 117 -8.30 -11.41 26.81
C ILE A 117 -9.16 -10.76 27.88
N ALA A 118 -10.48 -10.87 27.79
CA ALA A 118 -11.42 -10.28 28.76
C ALA A 118 -11.17 -10.81 30.18
N GLN A 119 -10.95 -12.12 30.34
CA GLN A 119 -10.63 -12.69 31.65
C GLN A 119 -9.28 -12.18 32.18
N LYS A 120 -8.26 -12.07 31.33
CA LYS A 120 -6.96 -11.53 31.72
C LYS A 120 -7.05 -10.08 32.18
N LEU A 121 -7.75 -9.24 31.42
CA LEU A 121 -7.95 -7.82 31.77
C LEU A 121 -8.73 -7.65 33.07
N LYS A 122 -9.81 -8.42 33.28
CA LYS A 122 -10.53 -8.43 34.55
C LYS A 122 -9.62 -8.73 35.74
N SER A 123 -8.78 -9.76 35.60
CA SER A 123 -7.82 -10.10 36.65
C SER A 123 -6.76 -9.02 36.85
N SER A 124 -6.21 -8.48 35.77
CA SER A 124 -5.14 -7.46 35.84
C SER A 124 -5.63 -6.13 36.42
N TYR A 125 -6.89 -5.74 36.16
CA TYR A 125 -7.47 -4.49 36.63
C TYR A 125 -8.40 -4.64 37.83
N ASN A 126 -8.47 -5.82 38.45
CA ASN A 126 -9.35 -6.12 39.58
C ASN A 126 -10.83 -5.77 39.33
N ILE A 127 -11.32 -6.05 38.10
CA ILE A 127 -12.70 -5.75 37.71
C ILE A 127 -13.63 -6.86 38.21
N GLN A 128 -14.62 -6.49 39.05
CA GLN A 128 -15.60 -7.41 39.63
C GLN A 128 -16.86 -7.59 38.77
N SER A 129 -17.06 -6.71 37.79
CA SER A 129 -18.20 -6.76 36.87
C SER A 129 -18.12 -7.98 35.93
N ASP A 130 -19.27 -8.50 35.52
CA ASP A 130 -19.38 -9.61 34.57
C ASP A 130 -18.95 -9.19 33.13
N TRP A 131 -18.93 -7.90 32.83
CA TRP A 131 -18.50 -7.36 31.54
C TRP A 131 -17.41 -6.29 31.68
N LEU A 132 -16.70 -6.06 30.59
CA LEU A 132 -15.78 -4.93 30.45
C LEU A 132 -16.52 -3.75 29.80
N GLU A 133 -16.21 -2.55 30.27
CA GLU A 133 -16.67 -1.31 29.61
C GLU A 133 -15.76 -1.05 28.40
N GLU A 134 -16.28 -1.30 27.19
CA GLU A 134 -15.55 -1.04 25.95
C GLU A 134 -15.96 0.35 25.42
N THR A 135 -15.56 1.41 26.09
CA THR A 135 -15.91 2.81 25.78
C THR A 135 -14.72 3.68 25.36
N GLY A 136 -13.53 3.12 25.46
CA GLY A 136 -12.27 3.80 25.13
C GLY A 136 -11.77 3.53 23.71
N PRO A 137 -10.50 3.85 23.44
CA PRO A 137 -9.89 3.68 22.14
C PRO A 137 -9.96 2.24 21.61
N GLU A 138 -10.05 2.13 20.29
CA GLU A 138 -10.09 0.82 19.62
C GLU A 138 -8.68 0.22 19.47
N TYR A 139 -8.57 -1.03 19.90
CA TYR A 139 -7.41 -1.90 19.73
C TYR A 139 -7.82 -3.14 18.93
N LYS A 140 -7.86 -3.07 17.62
CA LYS A 140 -8.25 -4.20 16.79
C LYS A 140 -7.22 -5.32 16.86
N ILE A 141 -7.65 -6.50 17.31
CA ILE A 141 -6.81 -7.69 17.46
C ILE A 141 -7.08 -8.64 16.32
N GLU A 142 -6.03 -9.17 15.69
CA GLU A 142 -6.15 -10.27 14.73
C GLU A 142 -5.51 -11.52 15.28
N ILE A 143 -6.26 -12.64 15.25
CA ILE A 143 -5.75 -14.00 15.39
C ILE A 143 -5.54 -14.61 14.00
N ALA A 144 -4.30 -14.91 13.66
CA ALA A 144 -3.95 -15.60 12.43
C ALA A 144 -3.40 -16.99 12.75
N LEU A 145 -4.10 -18.01 12.29
CA LEU A 145 -3.68 -19.42 12.40
C LEU A 145 -3.15 -19.90 11.06
N LEU A 146 -1.94 -20.38 11.04
CA LEU A 146 -1.33 -21.03 9.87
C LEU A 146 -0.57 -22.28 10.31
N LYS A 147 -1.01 -23.45 9.84
CA LYS A 147 -0.40 -24.75 10.18
C LYS A 147 -0.25 -24.92 11.70
N ASP A 148 -1.33 -24.68 12.43
CA ASP A 148 -1.43 -24.75 13.90
C ASP A 148 -0.55 -23.74 14.68
N LYS A 149 0.04 -22.79 13.99
CA LYS A 149 0.78 -21.67 14.58
C LYS A 149 -0.13 -20.45 14.66
N ALA A 150 -0.39 -20.00 15.86
CA ALA A 150 -1.20 -18.83 16.18
C ALA A 150 -0.31 -17.59 16.31
N VAL A 151 -0.67 -16.52 15.63
CA VAL A 151 -0.04 -15.20 15.77
C VAL A 151 -1.13 -14.20 16.16
N LEU A 152 -0.93 -13.52 17.28
CA LEU A 152 -1.79 -12.46 17.77
C LEU A 152 -1.15 -11.09 17.48
N THR A 153 -1.90 -10.22 16.82
CA THR A 153 -1.41 -8.88 16.44
C THR A 153 -2.40 -7.79 16.78
N LEU A 154 -1.89 -6.58 17.05
CA LEU A 154 -2.66 -5.33 17.14
C LEU A 154 -2.51 -4.57 15.84
N ASP A 155 -3.62 -4.16 15.23
CA ASP A 155 -3.65 -3.34 14.02
C ASP A 155 -3.50 -1.86 14.40
N THR A 156 -2.35 -1.28 14.08
CA THR A 156 -2.04 0.12 14.41
C THR A 156 -2.60 1.12 13.41
N SER A 157 -2.93 0.65 12.21
CA SER A 157 -3.33 1.51 11.09
C SER A 157 -4.81 1.92 11.15
N GLY A 158 -5.68 1.06 11.65
CA GLY A 158 -7.14 1.27 11.63
C GLY A 158 -7.72 1.08 10.23
N VAL A 159 -8.03 2.16 9.54
CA VAL A 159 -8.39 2.11 8.11
C VAL A 159 -7.18 1.71 7.29
N GLY A 160 -7.36 0.89 6.23
CA GLY A 160 -6.24 0.41 5.41
C GLY A 160 -5.40 1.53 4.81
N LEU A 161 -4.08 1.33 4.72
CA LEU A 161 -3.13 2.37 4.29
C LEU A 161 -3.37 2.87 2.85
N HIS A 162 -3.99 2.05 2.00
CA HIS A 162 -4.39 2.49 0.65
C HIS A 162 -5.35 3.69 0.67
N LYS A 163 -6.14 3.86 1.72
CA LYS A 163 -7.02 5.01 1.87
C LYS A 163 -6.23 6.24 2.34
N ARG A 164 -5.67 7.01 1.37
CA ARG A 164 -4.85 8.21 1.64
C ARG A 164 -5.68 9.41 2.11
N GLY A 165 -6.96 9.46 1.78
CA GLY A 165 -7.87 10.58 2.06
C GLY A 165 -8.21 11.42 0.84
N TYR A 166 -7.40 11.44 -0.20
CA TYR A 166 -7.60 12.31 -1.37
C TYR A 166 -8.67 11.84 -2.37
N ARG A 167 -9.19 10.62 -2.24
CA ARG A 167 -10.17 10.10 -3.21
C ARG A 167 -11.58 10.61 -2.92
N VAL A 168 -12.01 11.62 -3.66
CA VAL A 168 -13.37 12.18 -3.60
C VAL A 168 -14.34 11.30 -4.37
N ASP A 169 -13.96 10.89 -5.59
CA ASP A 169 -14.77 10.03 -6.45
C ASP A 169 -13.92 8.92 -7.09
N GLN A 170 -14.55 7.82 -7.45
CA GLN A 170 -13.87 6.61 -7.93
C GLN A 170 -14.10 6.34 -9.40
N GLY A 171 -15.23 6.75 -9.96
CA GLY A 171 -15.60 6.52 -11.36
C GLY A 171 -15.70 5.05 -11.77
N GLY A 172 -15.67 4.11 -10.84
CA GLY A 172 -15.66 2.67 -11.12
C GLY A 172 -14.85 1.88 -10.08
N ALA A 173 -14.08 0.88 -10.52
CA ALA A 173 -13.19 0.08 -9.68
C ALA A 173 -11.72 0.54 -9.89
N PRO A 174 -11.28 1.61 -9.23
CA PRO A 174 -9.93 2.14 -9.42
C PRO A 174 -8.87 1.20 -8.84
N ILE A 175 -7.65 1.30 -9.35
CA ILE A 175 -6.49 0.67 -8.75
C ILE A 175 -6.30 1.17 -7.30
N LYS A 176 -5.90 0.29 -6.39
CA LYS A 176 -5.55 0.70 -5.02
C LYS A 176 -4.32 1.59 -5.03
N GLU A 177 -4.31 2.60 -4.18
CA GLU A 177 -3.21 3.56 -4.04
C GLU A 177 -1.89 2.86 -3.69
N THR A 178 -1.92 1.82 -2.84
CA THR A 178 -0.73 1.02 -2.49
C THR A 178 -0.15 0.27 -3.69
N LEU A 179 -1.01 -0.24 -4.59
CA LEU A 179 -0.54 -0.86 -5.82
C LEU A 179 -0.04 0.19 -6.83
N ALA A 180 -0.73 1.31 -6.97
CA ALA A 180 -0.30 2.42 -7.84
C ALA A 180 1.09 2.94 -7.44
N ALA A 181 1.31 3.19 -6.14
CA ALA A 181 2.63 3.54 -5.61
C ALA A 181 3.69 2.47 -5.92
N ALA A 182 3.34 1.18 -5.78
CA ALA A 182 4.25 0.09 -6.10
C ALA A 182 4.61 0.07 -7.59
N LEU A 183 3.66 0.35 -8.50
CA LEU A 183 3.94 0.44 -9.93
C LEU A 183 4.98 1.53 -10.20
N VAL A 184 4.84 2.71 -9.59
CA VAL A 184 5.80 3.82 -9.73
C VAL A 184 7.17 3.43 -9.16
N LEU A 185 7.23 2.89 -7.94
CA LEU A 185 8.47 2.50 -7.26
C LEU A 185 9.20 1.33 -7.95
N LEU A 186 8.52 0.54 -8.76
CA LEU A 186 9.10 -0.53 -9.57
C LEU A 186 9.70 -0.04 -10.89
N THR A 187 9.54 1.24 -11.21
CA THR A 187 10.16 1.86 -12.39
C THR A 187 11.57 2.38 -12.07
N ASN A 188 12.21 2.93 -13.09
CA ASN A 188 13.44 3.70 -12.97
C ASN A 188 13.19 5.21 -13.05
N TRP A 189 11.97 5.65 -12.77
CA TRP A 189 11.62 7.06 -12.76
C TRP A 189 12.28 7.81 -11.60
N THR A 190 12.69 9.03 -11.88
CA THR A 190 13.18 10.02 -10.92
C THR A 190 12.51 11.38 -11.20
N PRO A 191 12.36 12.26 -10.20
CA PRO A 191 11.60 13.50 -10.33
C PRO A 191 12.07 14.45 -11.46
N ASP A 192 13.31 14.35 -11.90
CA ASP A 192 13.90 15.11 -12.99
C ASP A 192 13.50 14.61 -14.39
N ARG A 193 12.78 13.49 -14.47
CA ARG A 193 12.36 12.85 -15.71
C ARG A 193 10.87 13.02 -15.96
N PRO A 194 10.41 13.13 -17.22
CA PRO A 194 8.99 13.12 -17.54
C PRO A 194 8.32 11.82 -17.09
N PHE A 195 7.08 11.95 -16.58
CA PHE A 195 6.22 10.82 -16.21
C PHE A 195 4.87 10.92 -16.92
N VAL A 196 4.38 9.82 -17.47
CA VAL A 196 3.11 9.78 -18.18
C VAL A 196 2.26 8.60 -17.72
N ASP A 197 1.02 8.88 -17.35
CA ASP A 197 -0.06 7.91 -17.15
C ASP A 197 -1.10 8.08 -18.24
N PRO A 198 -1.07 7.26 -19.32
CA PRO A 198 -1.97 7.42 -20.45
C PRO A 198 -3.34 6.77 -20.26
N PHE A 199 -3.61 6.20 -19.10
CA PHE A 199 -4.87 5.55 -18.71
C PHE A 199 -5.22 5.96 -17.27
N CYS A 200 -5.22 7.26 -17.00
CA CYS A 200 -5.20 7.78 -15.64
C CYS A 200 -6.47 7.44 -14.83
N GLY A 201 -7.59 7.18 -15.49
CA GLY A 201 -8.83 6.94 -14.78
C GLY A 201 -9.08 8.05 -13.75
N SER A 202 -9.22 7.68 -12.48
CA SER A 202 -9.39 8.64 -11.37
C SER A 202 -8.08 9.31 -10.90
N GLY A 203 -6.97 9.17 -11.64
CA GLY A 203 -5.70 9.86 -11.40
C GLY A 203 -4.75 9.18 -10.41
N THR A 204 -5.07 7.99 -9.92
CA THR A 204 -4.35 7.36 -8.80
C THR A 204 -2.85 7.21 -9.03
N ILE A 205 -2.41 6.71 -10.20
CA ILE A 205 -0.98 6.50 -10.50
C ILE A 205 -0.24 7.84 -10.58
N ALA A 206 -0.83 8.84 -11.25
CA ALA A 206 -0.23 10.16 -11.39
C ALA A 206 -0.11 10.90 -10.05
N ILE A 207 -1.14 10.80 -9.19
CA ILE A 207 -1.14 11.38 -7.84
C ILE A 207 -0.07 10.71 -6.97
N GLU A 208 0.02 9.38 -6.95
CA GLU A 208 1.06 8.66 -6.21
C GLU A 208 2.46 8.99 -6.76
N ALA A 209 2.62 9.18 -8.08
CA ALA A 209 3.88 9.63 -8.67
C ALA A 209 4.27 11.05 -8.18
N ALA A 210 3.31 11.98 -8.13
CA ALA A 210 3.55 13.33 -7.61
C ALA A 210 3.95 13.31 -6.13
N MET A 211 3.25 12.53 -5.29
CA MET A 211 3.62 12.35 -3.89
C MET A 211 5.02 11.75 -3.72
N ILE A 212 5.39 10.75 -4.54
CA ILE A 212 6.74 10.15 -4.53
C ILE A 212 7.76 11.19 -4.98
N GLY A 213 7.47 11.95 -6.04
CA GLY A 213 8.36 12.95 -6.61
C GLY A 213 8.72 14.08 -5.64
N GLN A 214 7.75 14.53 -4.87
CA GLN A 214 7.96 15.55 -3.82
C GLN A 214 8.26 14.96 -2.43
N ASN A 215 8.45 13.65 -2.34
CA ASN A 215 8.69 12.95 -1.08
C ASN A 215 7.62 13.23 0.00
N ILE A 216 6.37 13.40 -0.41
CA ILE A 216 5.23 13.57 0.50
C ILE A 216 4.84 12.20 1.07
N ALA A 217 4.77 12.07 2.39
CA ALA A 217 4.38 10.82 3.03
C ALA A 217 2.90 10.48 2.74
N PRO A 218 2.57 9.24 2.35
CA PRO A 218 1.21 8.86 2.00
C PRO A 218 0.22 8.91 3.17
N GLY A 219 0.74 8.88 4.40
CA GLY A 219 -0.04 8.99 5.62
C GLY A 219 -0.25 10.41 6.13
N PHE A 220 0.23 11.43 5.41
CA PHE A 220 0.23 12.82 5.86
C PHE A 220 -1.18 13.33 6.23
N ASN A 221 -2.16 13.18 5.33
CA ASN A 221 -3.52 13.71 5.47
C ASN A 221 -4.52 12.69 6.03
N ARG A 222 -4.09 11.80 6.92
CA ARG A 222 -4.99 10.81 7.51
C ARG A 222 -4.65 10.55 8.98
N GLU A 223 -5.61 9.97 9.69
CA GLU A 223 -5.45 9.48 11.05
C GLU A 223 -5.20 7.97 11.10
N PHE A 224 -4.66 7.50 12.21
CA PHE A 224 -4.38 6.09 12.48
C PHE A 224 -4.97 5.68 13.83
N ALA A 225 -5.45 4.44 13.95
CA ALA A 225 -6.04 3.95 15.18
C ALA A 225 -5.08 4.09 16.38
N SER A 226 -3.80 3.91 16.17
CA SER A 226 -2.79 3.97 17.22
C SER A 226 -2.40 5.38 17.67
N GLU A 227 -2.95 6.44 17.08
CA GLU A 227 -2.75 7.81 17.59
C GLU A 227 -3.39 8.02 18.95
N SER A 228 -4.47 7.30 19.24
CA SER A 228 -5.15 7.30 20.53
C SER A 228 -4.58 6.33 21.58
N TRP A 229 -3.47 5.63 21.27
CA TRP A 229 -2.91 4.61 22.17
C TRP A 229 -1.89 5.22 23.13
N GLU A 230 -2.24 5.24 24.42
CA GLU A 230 -1.42 5.86 25.48
C GLU A 230 0.03 5.35 25.54
N TRP A 231 0.26 4.05 25.28
CA TRP A 231 1.61 3.47 25.36
C TRP A 231 2.51 3.82 24.16
N ILE A 232 1.96 4.37 23.07
CA ILE A 232 2.74 5.01 22.00
C ILE A 232 3.03 6.45 22.38
N GLY A 233 2.00 7.20 22.79
CA GLY A 233 2.09 8.57 23.23
C GLY A 233 1.94 9.59 22.09
N GLU A 234 1.23 10.66 22.37
CA GLU A 234 0.99 11.76 21.43
C GLU A 234 2.31 12.44 20.98
N ASP A 235 3.26 12.61 21.89
CA ASP A 235 4.57 13.21 21.59
C ASP A 235 5.34 12.43 20.54
N VAL A 236 5.24 11.10 20.52
CA VAL A 236 5.90 10.24 19.53
C VAL A 236 5.26 10.42 18.15
N TRP A 237 3.92 10.51 18.11
CA TRP A 237 3.21 10.79 16.87
C TRP A 237 3.53 12.19 16.33
N ASN A 238 3.52 13.22 17.20
CA ASN A 238 3.88 14.59 16.83
C ASN A 238 5.30 14.66 16.27
N LYS A 239 6.26 13.98 16.88
CA LYS A 239 7.62 13.87 16.36
C LYS A 239 7.66 13.25 14.97
N ALA A 240 6.92 12.16 14.74
CA ALA A 240 6.88 11.50 13.44
C ALA A 240 6.23 12.38 12.36
N ARG A 241 5.20 13.16 12.71
CA ARG A 241 4.56 14.10 11.79
C ARG A 241 5.46 15.29 11.44
N VAL A 242 6.22 15.82 12.40
CA VAL A 242 7.24 16.86 12.12
C VAL A 242 8.30 16.32 11.14
N GLU A 243 8.78 15.08 11.32
CA GLU A 243 9.73 14.46 10.38
C GLU A 243 9.14 14.32 8.96
N VAL A 244 7.84 14.14 8.82
CA VAL A 244 7.16 14.06 7.51
C VAL A 244 7.19 15.41 6.81
N GLU A 245 6.89 16.50 7.52
CA GLU A 245 6.95 17.86 6.99
C GLU A 245 8.38 18.27 6.59
N GLU A 246 9.35 18.02 7.45
CA GLU A 246 10.74 18.36 7.20
C GLU A 246 11.35 17.63 5.99
N LYS A 247 10.86 16.41 5.70
CA LYS A 247 11.36 15.58 4.59
C LYS A 247 10.65 15.81 3.28
N ALA A 248 9.47 16.43 3.27
CA ALA A 248 8.76 16.77 2.06
C ALA A 248 9.55 17.83 1.26
N ASN A 249 9.58 17.67 -0.07
CA ASN A 249 10.24 18.62 -0.96
C ASN A 249 9.21 19.25 -1.91
N TYR A 250 8.45 20.18 -1.39
CA TYR A 250 7.37 20.86 -2.12
C TYR A 250 7.88 21.70 -3.30
N ASP A 251 9.15 22.12 -3.28
CA ASP A 251 9.78 22.91 -4.33
C ASP A 251 10.31 22.03 -5.50
N GLN A 252 10.25 20.70 -5.38
CA GLN A 252 10.69 19.80 -6.45
C GLN A 252 9.77 19.94 -7.68
N PRO A 253 10.29 20.47 -8.80
CA PRO A 253 9.48 20.55 -10.02
C PRO A 253 9.27 19.17 -10.61
N LEU A 254 8.05 18.90 -11.06
CA LEU A 254 7.66 17.64 -11.69
C LEU A 254 7.10 17.88 -13.09
N ARG A 255 7.28 16.90 -13.97
CA ARG A 255 6.69 16.88 -15.30
C ARG A 255 5.84 15.63 -15.43
N ILE A 256 4.60 15.71 -14.95
CA ILE A 256 3.67 14.59 -14.93
C ILE A 256 2.50 14.91 -15.86
N ILE A 257 2.20 14.01 -16.79
CA ILE A 257 1.02 14.06 -17.67
C ILE A 257 0.13 12.87 -17.34
N ALA A 258 -1.14 13.14 -17.09
CA ALA A 258 -2.17 12.13 -16.91
C ALA A 258 -3.24 12.30 -17.96
N SER A 259 -3.58 11.23 -18.68
CA SER A 259 -4.61 11.31 -19.72
C SER A 259 -5.56 10.13 -19.68
N ASP A 260 -6.78 10.38 -20.13
CA ASP A 260 -7.80 9.37 -20.34
C ASP A 260 -8.64 9.73 -21.58
N ILE A 261 -9.24 8.75 -22.22
CA ILE A 261 -10.15 8.97 -23.34
C ILE A 261 -11.48 9.57 -22.88
N ASP A 262 -11.90 9.24 -21.65
CA ASP A 262 -13.15 9.72 -21.05
C ASP A 262 -12.89 11.03 -20.28
N HIS A 263 -13.46 12.15 -20.75
CA HIS A 263 -13.34 13.46 -20.10
C HIS A 263 -13.84 13.45 -18.64
N ARG A 264 -14.88 12.64 -18.32
CA ARG A 264 -15.40 12.52 -16.95
C ARG A 264 -14.36 11.93 -16.00
N MET A 265 -13.57 10.97 -16.49
CA MET A 265 -12.46 10.42 -15.70
C MET A 265 -11.35 11.44 -15.48
N VAL A 266 -11.06 12.26 -16.51
CA VAL A 266 -10.10 13.37 -16.39
C VAL A 266 -10.56 14.40 -15.34
N ASP A 267 -11.86 14.73 -15.31
CA ASP A 267 -12.41 15.66 -14.32
C ASP A 267 -12.35 15.07 -12.90
N ILE A 268 -12.69 13.79 -12.74
CA ILE A 268 -12.52 13.08 -11.46
C ILE A 268 -11.04 13.07 -11.02
N ALA A 269 -10.12 12.82 -11.93
CA ALA A 269 -8.69 12.82 -11.64
C ALA A 269 -8.20 14.19 -11.17
N LYS A 270 -8.66 15.27 -11.78
CA LYS A 270 -8.38 16.64 -11.34
C LYS A 270 -8.90 16.91 -9.93
N MET A 271 -10.16 16.55 -9.64
CA MET A 271 -10.75 16.72 -8.30
C MET A 271 -9.96 15.95 -7.24
N ASN A 272 -9.57 14.71 -7.52
CA ASN A 272 -8.76 13.92 -6.59
C ASN A 272 -7.36 14.53 -6.39
N ALA A 273 -6.76 15.08 -7.44
CA ALA A 273 -5.47 15.77 -7.35
C ALA A 273 -5.56 17.10 -6.59
N GLU A 274 -6.66 17.83 -6.74
CA GLU A 274 -6.96 19.05 -5.95
C GLU A 274 -7.09 18.72 -4.46
N GLU A 275 -7.85 17.68 -4.11
CA GLU A 275 -7.96 17.20 -2.72
C GLU A 275 -6.62 16.76 -2.14
N ALA A 276 -5.74 16.18 -2.97
CA ALA A 276 -4.38 15.84 -2.57
C ALA A 276 -3.43 17.07 -2.48
N GLY A 277 -3.86 18.25 -2.93
CA GLY A 277 -3.01 19.45 -3.03
C GLY A 277 -1.94 19.35 -4.12
N LEU A 278 -2.15 18.55 -5.18
CA LEU A 278 -1.14 18.21 -6.20
C LEU A 278 -1.58 18.56 -7.63
N SER A 279 -2.70 19.25 -7.80
CA SER A 279 -3.27 19.55 -9.13
C SER A 279 -2.32 20.34 -10.03
N GLU A 280 -1.56 21.28 -9.45
CA GLU A 280 -0.60 22.11 -10.19
C GLU A 280 0.65 21.34 -10.69
N LEU A 281 0.87 20.12 -10.17
CA LEU A 281 2.02 19.28 -10.53
C LEU A 281 1.70 18.30 -11.66
N ILE A 282 0.43 18.19 -12.06
CA ILE A 282 -0.05 17.18 -13.00
C ILE A 282 -0.81 17.87 -14.13
N GLU A 283 -0.35 17.70 -15.36
CA GLU A 283 -1.06 18.13 -16.54
C GLU A 283 -2.08 17.07 -16.95
N PHE A 284 -3.38 17.39 -16.84
CA PHE A 284 -4.47 16.48 -17.20
C PHE A 284 -4.97 16.74 -18.62
N LYS A 285 -5.10 15.65 -19.43
CA LYS A 285 -5.54 15.74 -20.83
C LYS A 285 -6.62 14.70 -21.14
N GLN A 286 -7.66 15.11 -21.85
CA GLN A 286 -8.49 14.15 -22.56
C GLN A 286 -7.77 13.74 -23.84
N MET A 287 -7.32 12.47 -23.94
CA MET A 287 -6.53 12.00 -25.07
C MET A 287 -6.62 10.49 -25.22
N GLN A 288 -6.70 9.99 -26.45
CA GLN A 288 -6.52 8.57 -26.72
C GLN A 288 -5.02 8.23 -26.70
N VAL A 289 -4.65 7.08 -26.16
CA VAL A 289 -3.24 6.66 -26.08
C VAL A 289 -2.53 6.60 -27.43
N LYS A 290 -3.26 6.26 -28.51
CA LYS A 290 -2.71 6.23 -29.87
C LYS A 290 -2.27 7.62 -30.40
N ASP A 291 -2.80 8.69 -29.82
CA ASP A 291 -2.52 10.08 -30.21
C ASP A 291 -1.39 10.70 -29.39
N PHE A 292 -0.80 9.92 -28.48
CA PHE A 292 0.31 10.39 -27.65
C PHE A 292 1.55 10.71 -28.49
N GLN A 293 2.05 11.93 -28.33
CA GLN A 293 3.27 12.42 -28.98
C GLN A 293 4.07 13.27 -27.98
N THR A 294 5.38 13.15 -28.05
CA THR A 294 6.29 13.95 -27.20
C THR A 294 7.60 14.23 -27.93
N LYS A 295 8.20 15.37 -27.61
CA LYS A 295 9.58 15.71 -27.98
C LYS A 295 10.54 15.50 -26.81
N GLU A 296 10.01 15.15 -25.63
CA GLU A 296 10.80 14.91 -24.45
C GLU A 296 11.52 13.56 -24.53
N GLU A 297 12.64 13.45 -23.84
CA GLU A 297 13.47 12.25 -23.82
C GLU A 297 13.57 11.67 -22.40
N TYR A 298 13.92 10.41 -22.31
CA TYR A 298 14.20 9.69 -21.07
C TYR A 298 13.02 9.63 -20.08
N GLY A 299 11.80 9.79 -20.57
CA GLY A 299 10.61 9.72 -19.74
C GLY A 299 10.25 8.30 -19.33
N VAL A 300 9.25 8.21 -18.47
CA VAL A 300 8.66 6.96 -17.99
C VAL A 300 7.16 6.97 -18.21
N ILE A 301 6.64 5.93 -18.83
CA ILE A 301 5.21 5.68 -18.99
C ILE A 301 4.81 4.56 -18.03
N VAL A 302 3.78 4.80 -17.23
CA VAL A 302 3.14 3.78 -16.39
C VAL A 302 1.66 3.76 -16.69
N GLY A 303 1.14 2.64 -17.14
CA GLY A 303 -0.26 2.53 -17.53
C GLY A 303 -0.95 1.31 -16.93
N ASN A 304 -2.21 1.50 -16.55
CA ASN A 304 -3.14 0.45 -16.13
C ASN A 304 -4.37 0.46 -17.07
N PRO A 305 -4.23 0.02 -18.33
CA PRO A 305 -5.31 0.02 -19.31
C PRO A 305 -6.40 -0.97 -18.94
N PRO A 306 -7.59 -0.89 -19.55
CA PRO A 306 -8.61 -1.94 -19.47
C PRO A 306 -8.05 -3.30 -19.89
N TYR A 307 -8.45 -4.37 -19.17
CA TYR A 307 -7.92 -5.73 -19.42
C TYR A 307 -8.77 -6.53 -20.41
N GLY A 308 -10.00 -6.09 -20.73
CA GLY A 308 -10.92 -6.84 -21.58
C GLY A 308 -11.49 -8.07 -20.86
N GLU A 309 -11.91 -7.90 -19.60
CA GLU A 309 -12.46 -8.99 -18.78
C GLU A 309 -13.78 -9.54 -19.34
N ARG A 310 -14.58 -8.70 -19.99
CA ARG A 310 -15.78 -9.13 -20.72
C ARG A 310 -15.41 -9.53 -22.13
N LEU A 311 -16.02 -10.62 -22.61
CA LEU A 311 -15.74 -11.13 -23.97
C LEU A 311 -16.05 -10.10 -25.06
N SER A 312 -17.09 -9.26 -24.86
CA SER A 312 -17.48 -8.17 -25.74
C SER A 312 -16.43 -7.05 -25.88
N ASP A 313 -15.60 -6.87 -24.86
CA ASP A 313 -14.66 -5.75 -24.78
C ASP A 313 -13.28 -6.11 -25.39
N LYS A 314 -12.99 -7.42 -25.54
CA LYS A 314 -11.69 -7.90 -26.02
C LYS A 314 -11.24 -7.29 -27.34
N PRO A 315 -12.04 -7.24 -28.43
CA PRO A 315 -11.57 -6.69 -29.70
C PRO A 315 -11.20 -5.20 -29.60
N ALA A 316 -11.94 -4.43 -28.79
CA ALA A 316 -11.65 -3.01 -28.58
C ALA A 316 -10.34 -2.82 -27.79
N VAL A 317 -10.11 -3.65 -26.78
CA VAL A 317 -8.89 -3.64 -25.96
C VAL A 317 -7.68 -4.06 -26.80
N GLU A 318 -7.79 -5.10 -27.62
CA GLU A 318 -6.73 -5.56 -28.52
C GLU A 318 -6.33 -4.49 -29.53
N LYS A 319 -7.33 -3.80 -30.12
CA LYS A 319 -7.10 -2.65 -31.01
C LYS A 319 -6.43 -1.47 -30.30
N MET A 320 -6.82 -1.21 -29.04
CA MET A 320 -6.18 -0.19 -28.21
C MET A 320 -4.72 -0.54 -27.93
N TYR A 321 -4.38 -1.81 -27.63
CA TYR A 321 -3.00 -2.24 -27.45
C TYR A 321 -2.16 -2.09 -28.71
N GLN A 322 -2.71 -2.37 -29.89
CA GLN A 322 -2.06 -2.12 -31.18
C GLN A 322 -1.77 -0.61 -31.35
N GLY A 323 -2.78 0.24 -31.13
CA GLY A 323 -2.61 1.69 -31.21
C GLY A 323 -1.57 2.24 -30.22
N MET A 324 -1.53 1.68 -29.00
CA MET A 324 -0.51 2.01 -28.00
C MET A 324 0.90 1.58 -28.48
N GLY A 325 1.03 0.38 -29.02
CA GLY A 325 2.31 -0.11 -29.57
C GLY A 325 2.85 0.78 -30.67
N GLU A 326 2.01 1.22 -31.59
CA GLU A 326 2.40 2.16 -32.67
C GLU A 326 2.78 3.54 -32.12
N ALA A 327 2.00 4.10 -31.18
CA ALA A 327 2.30 5.40 -30.56
C ALA A 327 3.66 5.40 -29.82
N PHE A 328 4.02 4.28 -29.20
CA PHE A 328 5.25 4.18 -28.41
C PHE A 328 6.44 3.60 -29.18
N LYS A 329 6.26 3.29 -30.47
CA LYS A 329 7.27 2.59 -31.29
C LYS A 329 8.62 3.29 -31.36
N ASN A 330 8.62 4.61 -31.46
CA ASN A 330 9.81 5.44 -31.65
C ASN A 330 10.31 6.09 -30.35
N LEU A 331 9.81 5.68 -29.21
CA LEU A 331 10.21 6.22 -27.91
C LEU A 331 11.44 5.48 -27.34
N ASP A 332 12.55 5.46 -28.08
CA ASP A 332 13.76 4.69 -27.74
C ASP A 332 14.39 5.03 -26.40
N THR A 333 14.22 6.27 -25.92
CA THR A 333 14.75 6.74 -24.64
C THR A 333 13.76 6.58 -23.50
N TRP A 334 12.51 6.24 -23.79
CA TRP A 334 11.46 6.08 -22.80
C TRP A 334 11.40 4.66 -22.24
N SER A 335 11.20 4.55 -20.94
CA SER A 335 10.86 3.27 -20.31
C SER A 335 9.35 3.15 -20.16
N ILE A 336 8.77 2.03 -20.56
CA ILE A 336 7.32 1.82 -20.60
C ILE A 336 6.98 0.65 -19.70
N TYR A 337 5.95 0.85 -18.88
CA TYR A 337 5.50 -0.12 -17.89
C TYR A 337 3.98 -0.24 -17.95
N ILE A 338 3.48 -1.43 -18.29
CA ILE A 338 2.03 -1.66 -18.47
C ILE A 338 1.58 -2.83 -17.59
N LEU A 339 0.57 -2.56 -16.77
CA LEU A 339 -0.09 -3.58 -15.96
C LEU A 339 -1.30 -4.12 -16.71
N THR A 340 -1.36 -5.42 -16.97
CA THR A 340 -2.54 -6.04 -17.58
C THR A 340 -2.61 -7.53 -17.26
N SER A 341 -3.83 -8.09 -17.27
CA SER A 341 -4.09 -9.54 -17.19
C SER A 341 -4.22 -10.19 -18.57
N HIS A 342 -4.11 -9.43 -19.66
CA HIS A 342 -4.32 -9.93 -21.00
C HIS A 342 -3.15 -10.78 -21.48
N GLU A 343 -3.36 -12.08 -21.67
CA GLU A 343 -2.31 -13.07 -21.96
C GLU A 343 -1.53 -12.79 -23.24
N LYS A 344 -2.19 -12.21 -24.28
CA LYS A 344 -1.60 -11.89 -25.58
C LYS A 344 -1.17 -10.42 -25.71
N PHE A 345 -0.95 -9.73 -24.59
CA PHE A 345 -0.61 -8.31 -24.60
C PHE A 345 0.61 -8.01 -25.50
N GLU A 346 1.69 -8.78 -25.40
CA GLU A 346 2.90 -8.55 -26.21
C GLU A 346 2.69 -8.71 -27.71
N GLU A 347 1.76 -9.60 -28.10
CA GLU A 347 1.39 -9.81 -29.50
C GLU A 347 0.73 -8.57 -30.10
N PHE A 348 -0.27 -8.00 -29.39
CA PHE A 348 -0.98 -6.82 -29.84
C PHE A 348 -0.15 -5.53 -29.67
N PHE A 349 0.67 -5.44 -28.64
CA PHE A 349 1.60 -4.32 -28.44
C PHE A 349 2.75 -4.31 -29.47
N GLY A 350 3.00 -5.43 -30.15
CA GLY A 350 3.93 -5.54 -31.27
C GLY A 350 5.40 -5.75 -30.86
N ARG A 351 5.72 -5.92 -29.59
CA ARG A 351 7.07 -6.28 -29.13
C ARG A 351 7.06 -7.03 -27.80
N LYS A 352 8.12 -7.82 -27.58
CA LYS A 352 8.33 -8.54 -26.32
C LYS A 352 8.86 -7.59 -25.24
N ALA A 353 8.40 -7.79 -24.01
CA ALA A 353 8.86 -7.05 -22.85
C ALA A 353 10.30 -7.43 -22.47
N THR A 354 11.06 -6.46 -21.98
CA THR A 354 12.40 -6.68 -21.39
C THR A 354 12.28 -7.54 -20.13
N LYS A 355 11.24 -7.33 -19.35
CA LYS A 355 10.94 -8.06 -18.12
C LYS A 355 9.44 -8.11 -17.86
N LYS A 356 8.97 -9.16 -17.20
CA LYS A 356 7.61 -9.26 -16.68
C LYS A 356 7.65 -9.55 -15.18
N ARG A 357 6.75 -8.93 -14.45
CA ARG A 357 6.57 -9.17 -13.01
C ARG A 357 5.11 -9.51 -12.71
N LYS A 358 4.88 -10.64 -12.06
CA LYS A 358 3.54 -11.02 -11.61
C LYS A 358 3.12 -10.15 -10.44
N LEU A 359 1.95 -9.53 -10.57
CA LEU A 359 1.30 -8.72 -9.53
C LEU A 359 -0.18 -9.12 -9.44
N PHE A 360 -0.87 -8.54 -8.45
CA PHE A 360 -2.29 -8.76 -8.26
C PHE A 360 -3.01 -7.42 -8.11
N ASN A 361 -3.99 -7.17 -8.97
CA ASN A 361 -4.92 -6.06 -8.82
C ASN A 361 -6.22 -6.59 -8.19
N GLY A 362 -6.37 -6.45 -6.89
CA GLY A 362 -7.37 -7.18 -6.13
C GLY A 362 -7.14 -8.69 -6.22
N PHE A 363 -8.12 -9.41 -6.75
CA PHE A 363 -8.03 -10.86 -6.99
C PHE A 363 -7.54 -11.22 -8.39
N ILE A 364 -7.38 -10.23 -9.28
CA ILE A 364 -6.99 -10.44 -10.66
C ILE A 364 -5.47 -10.58 -10.72
N LYS A 365 -5.01 -11.72 -11.24
CA LYS A 365 -3.61 -11.93 -11.53
C LYS A 365 -3.24 -11.13 -12.77
N THR A 366 -2.22 -10.31 -12.68
CA THR A 366 -1.73 -9.42 -13.74
C THR A 366 -0.25 -9.64 -13.96
N ASP A 367 0.23 -9.25 -15.13
CA ASP A 367 1.65 -9.10 -15.42
C ASP A 367 1.97 -7.61 -15.59
N TYR A 368 3.04 -7.16 -14.96
CA TYR A 368 3.60 -5.82 -15.13
C TYR A 368 4.71 -5.91 -16.17
N TYR A 369 4.38 -5.58 -17.42
CA TYR A 369 5.27 -5.62 -18.56
C TYR A 369 6.19 -4.42 -18.56
N GLN A 370 7.48 -4.62 -18.68
CA GLN A 370 8.52 -3.61 -18.60
C GLN A 370 9.32 -3.55 -19.90
N TYR A 371 9.36 -2.40 -20.53
CA TYR A 371 10.16 -2.11 -21.71
C TYR A 371 11.14 -1.01 -21.35
N TRP A 372 12.42 -1.35 -21.26
CA TRP A 372 13.43 -0.41 -20.81
C TRP A 372 13.99 0.40 -21.96
N GLY A 373 13.90 1.72 -21.87
CA GLY A 373 14.53 2.67 -22.77
C GLY A 373 16.00 2.86 -22.47
N LYS A 374 16.69 3.60 -23.33
CA LYS A 374 18.08 4.00 -23.14
C LYS A 374 18.22 4.81 -21.84
N ARG A 375 19.31 4.59 -21.12
CA ARG A 375 19.57 5.36 -19.90
C ARG A 375 19.97 6.80 -20.24
N PRO A 376 19.54 7.80 -19.44
CA PRO A 376 20.04 9.16 -19.61
C PRO A 376 21.55 9.21 -19.44
N PRO A 377 22.24 10.14 -20.13
CA PRO A 377 23.66 10.36 -19.93
C PRO A 377 23.95 10.67 -18.45
N ARG A 378 25.08 10.17 -17.94
CA ARG A 378 25.52 10.56 -16.60
C ARG A 378 25.78 12.06 -16.60
N LYS A 379 25.15 12.82 -15.68
CA LYS A 379 25.54 14.20 -15.43
C LYS A 379 27.03 14.19 -15.02
N GLN A 380 27.87 14.84 -15.80
CA GLN A 380 29.23 15.10 -15.37
C GLN A 380 29.13 16.01 -14.14
N THR A 381 29.53 15.54 -12.99
CA THR A 381 29.78 16.38 -11.81
C THR A 381 30.94 17.29 -12.21
N THR A 382 30.66 18.51 -12.60
CA THR A 382 31.66 19.58 -12.58
C THR A 382 31.96 19.84 -11.11
N GLU A 383 33.05 19.25 -10.64
CA GLU A 383 33.68 19.68 -9.41
C GLU A 383 34.11 21.17 -9.61
N SER A 384 33.45 22.06 -8.90
CA SER A 384 33.84 23.46 -8.73
C SER A 384 34.24 23.69 -7.29
#